data_379a97112c6db9fbea7e49aca829ef8c
#
_entry.id   379a97112c6db9fbea7e49aca829ef8c
#
_cell.length_a   1.000
_cell.length_b   1.000
_cell.length_c   1.000
_cell.angle_alpha   90.00
_cell.angle_beta   90.00
_cell.angle_gamma   90.00
#
_symmetry.space_group_name_H-M   'P 1'
#
loop_
_entity.id
_entity.type
_entity.pdbx_description
1 polymer ?
#
loop_
_entity_poly.entity_id
_entity_poly.type
_entity_poly.pdbx_seq_one_letter_code
_entity_poly.pdbx_strand_id
1 'polypeptide(L)' 'MSGSVYRVTEVIGTSEESWEAAARNAVETAARTVRDLRVAEATRFDVTIDDGKVTEFRVRLGI' A
#
# COMPACT_ATOMS: atom_id res chain seq x y z
N MET A 1 -25.58 -3.37 23.60
CA MET A 1 -24.60 -3.80 22.68
C MET A 1 -23.54 -2.76 22.47
N SER A 2 -22.52 -3.17 22.16
CA SER A 2 -21.45 -2.27 21.86
C SER A 2 -21.25 -2.20 20.35
N GLY A 3 -20.83 -1.09 19.92
CA GLY A 3 -20.36 -0.96 18.56
C GLY A 3 -19.02 -1.64 18.38
N SER A 4 -18.68 -1.84 17.14
CA SER A 4 -17.36 -2.31 16.78
C SER A 4 -16.54 -1.14 16.27
N VAL A 5 -15.30 -1.10 16.70
CA VAL A 5 -14.37 -0.07 16.24
C VAL A 5 -13.23 -0.77 15.52
N TYR A 6 -12.98 -0.34 14.32
CA TYR A 6 -11.90 -0.88 13.52
C TYR A 6 -10.85 0.19 13.32
N ARG A 7 -9.60 -0.18 13.49
CA ARG A 7 -8.50 0.70 13.15
C ARG A 7 -8.07 0.38 11.73
N VAL A 8 -8.03 1.42 10.91
CA VAL A 8 -7.52 1.30 9.55
C VAL A 8 -6.14 1.94 9.52
N THR A 9 -5.16 1.18 9.11
CA THR A 9 -3.81 1.66 8.93
C THR A 9 -3.52 1.71 7.43
N GLU A 10 -2.96 2.82 6.99
CA GLU A 10 -2.58 2.93 5.59
C GLU A 10 -1.07 2.81 5.46
N VAL A 11 -0.64 2.12 4.42
CA VAL A 11 0.77 2.02 4.06
C VAL A 11 0.91 2.38 2.60
N ILE A 12 2.07 2.91 2.25
CA ILE A 12 2.37 3.27 0.85
C ILE A 12 3.54 2.43 0.41
N GLY A 13 3.34 1.70 -0.69
CA GLY A 13 4.42 0.98 -1.33
C GLY A 13 4.86 1.68 -2.59
N THR A 14 6.11 1.53 -2.93
CA THR A 14 6.65 2.09 -4.17
C THR A 14 7.43 1.01 -4.92
N SER A 15 7.51 1.18 -6.22
CA SER A 15 8.29 0.30 -7.08
C SER A 15 8.62 1.03 -8.37
N GLU A 16 9.79 0.80 -8.89
CA GLU A 16 10.15 1.32 -10.21
C GLU A 16 9.57 0.48 -11.34
N GLU A 17 8.99 -0.68 -11.01
CA GLU A 17 8.54 -1.64 -12.02
C GLU A 17 7.05 -1.60 -12.29
N SER A 18 6.22 -1.61 -11.24
CA SER A 18 4.77 -1.71 -11.41
C SER A 18 4.03 -1.41 -10.12
N TRP A 19 2.71 -1.17 -10.26
CA TRP A 19 1.86 -1.02 -9.08
C TRP A 19 1.73 -2.34 -8.32
N GLU A 20 1.72 -3.47 -9.02
CA GLU A 20 1.66 -4.78 -8.37
C GLU A 20 2.89 -4.99 -7.49
N ALA A 21 4.07 -4.65 -7.99
CA ALA A 21 5.29 -4.75 -7.21
C ALA A 21 5.26 -3.77 -6.03
N ALA A 22 4.73 -2.57 -6.25
CA ALA A 22 4.58 -1.58 -5.17
C ALA A 22 3.67 -2.12 -4.08
N ALA A 23 2.54 -2.71 -4.45
CA ALA A 23 1.60 -3.29 -3.50
C ALA A 23 2.24 -4.43 -2.72
N ARG A 24 2.96 -5.31 -3.41
CA ARG A 24 3.65 -6.42 -2.77
C ARG A 24 4.68 -5.93 -1.76
N ASN A 25 5.45 -4.91 -2.13
CA ASN A 25 6.44 -4.31 -1.23
C ASN A 25 5.78 -3.75 0.03
N ALA A 26 4.63 -3.08 -0.12
CA ALA A 26 3.89 -2.52 1.01
C ALA A 26 3.40 -3.62 1.95
N VAL A 27 2.84 -4.70 1.39
CA VAL A 27 2.32 -5.80 2.18
C VAL A 27 3.45 -6.50 2.94
N GLU A 28 4.56 -6.75 2.27
CA GLU A 28 5.69 -7.42 2.90
C GLU A 28 6.26 -6.60 4.06
N THR A 29 6.32 -5.30 3.89
CA THR A 29 6.78 -4.42 4.97
C THR A 29 5.79 -4.40 6.13
N ALA A 30 4.49 -4.27 5.84
CA ALA A 30 3.46 -4.23 6.87
C ALA A 30 3.40 -5.56 7.63
N ALA A 31 3.63 -6.67 6.96
CA ALA A 31 3.56 -8.00 7.57
C ALA A 31 4.62 -8.21 8.65
N ARG A 32 5.64 -7.37 8.71
CA ARG A 32 6.67 -7.46 9.75
C ARG A 32 6.13 -7.09 11.11
N THR A 33 5.12 -6.22 11.16
CA THR A 33 4.57 -5.73 12.43
C THR A 33 3.11 -6.08 12.64
N VAL A 34 2.37 -6.38 11.58
CA VAL A 34 0.96 -6.71 11.66
C VAL A 34 0.79 -8.19 11.35
N ARG A 35 0.11 -8.90 12.24
CA ARG A 35 -0.12 -10.33 12.08
C ARG A 35 -1.41 -10.60 11.34
N ASP A 36 -1.44 -11.72 10.66
CA ASP A 36 -2.65 -12.25 10.02
C ASP A 36 -3.23 -11.32 8.98
N LEU A 37 -2.37 -10.67 8.22
CA LEU A 37 -2.83 -9.90 7.08
C LEU A 37 -3.41 -10.85 6.04
N ARG A 38 -4.66 -10.62 5.66
CA ARG A 38 -5.34 -11.45 4.67
C ARG A 38 -5.81 -10.66 3.47
N VAL A 39 -6.24 -9.44 3.71
CA VAL A 39 -6.76 -8.59 2.65
C VAL A 39 -6.24 -7.19 2.88
N ALA A 40 -5.82 -6.54 1.83
CA ALA A 40 -5.47 -5.13 1.84
C ALA A 40 -6.17 -4.50 0.64
N GLU A 41 -6.76 -3.33 0.86
CA GLU A 41 -7.48 -2.63 -0.20
C GLU A 41 -6.59 -1.54 -0.77
N ALA A 42 -6.45 -1.54 -2.09
CA ALA A 42 -5.74 -0.46 -2.75
C ALA A 42 -6.68 0.74 -2.84
N THR A 43 -6.32 1.83 -2.18
CA THR A 43 -7.16 3.02 -2.09
C THR A 43 -6.72 4.11 -3.05
N ARG A 44 -5.47 4.08 -3.49
CA ARG A 44 -4.95 5.09 -4.42
C ARG A 44 -3.77 4.54 -5.18
N PHE A 45 -3.73 4.87 -6.46
CA PHE A 45 -2.59 4.59 -7.34
C PHE A 45 -2.09 5.92 -7.86
N ASP A 46 -0.79 6.13 -7.82
CA ASP A 46 -0.21 7.30 -8.46
C ASP A 46 1.21 6.99 -8.91
N VAL A 47 1.82 7.96 -9.54
CA VAL A 47 3.21 7.83 -9.99
C VAL A 47 3.96 9.10 -9.64
N THR A 48 5.24 8.94 -9.39
CA THR A 48 6.12 10.10 -9.29
C THR A 48 6.70 10.38 -10.66
N ILE A 49 6.89 11.65 -10.95
CA ILE A 49 7.34 12.09 -12.27
C ILE A 49 8.54 13.01 -12.07
N ASP A 50 9.58 12.78 -12.85
CA ASP A 50 10.73 13.65 -12.86
C ASP A 50 11.13 13.88 -14.33
N ASP A 51 11.29 15.13 -14.70
CA ASP A 51 11.66 15.54 -16.04
C ASP A 51 10.74 14.91 -17.09
N GLY A 52 9.42 14.91 -16.81
CA GLY A 52 8.41 14.38 -17.72
C GLY A 52 8.36 12.87 -17.83
N LYS A 53 9.07 12.16 -16.97
CA LYS A 53 9.11 10.70 -16.98
C LYS A 53 8.67 10.12 -15.66
N VAL A 54 7.97 8.99 -15.74
CA VAL A 54 7.58 8.26 -14.55
C VAL A 54 8.82 7.64 -13.91
N THR A 55 9.03 7.92 -12.64
CA THR A 55 10.17 7.37 -11.90
C THR A 55 9.77 6.23 -10.99
N GLU A 56 8.57 6.31 -10.40
CA GLU A 56 8.10 5.25 -9.52
C GLU A 56 6.60 5.13 -9.62
N PHE A 57 6.13 3.90 -9.39
CA PHE A 57 4.71 3.62 -9.18
C PHE A 57 4.47 3.55 -7.68
N ARG A 58 3.38 4.14 -7.20
CA ARG A 58 3.04 4.15 -5.79
C ARG A 58 1.62 3.64 -5.59
N VAL A 59 1.45 2.85 -4.54
CA VAL A 59 0.14 2.32 -4.16
C VAL A 59 -0.08 2.60 -2.69
N ARG A 60 -1.26 3.12 -2.37
CA ARG A 60 -1.69 3.26 -0.98
C ARG A 60 -2.64 2.11 -0.68
N LEU A 61 -2.33 1.39 0.39
CA LEU A 61 -3.15 0.25 0.84
C LEU A 61 -3.72 0.54 2.21
N GLY A 62 -5.01 0.23 2.37
CA GLY A 62 -5.65 0.19 3.67
C GLY A 62 -5.60 -1.23 4.19
N ILE A 63 -5.19 -1.38 5.43
CA ILE A 63 -5.03 -2.69 6.06
C ILE A 63 -5.97 -2.84 7.25
#